data_1ff06e558553700188aff395b36f1998
#
_entry.id   1ff06e558553700188aff395b36f1998
#
_cell.length_a   1.000
_cell.length_b   1.000
_cell.length_c   1.000
_cell.angle_alpha   90.00
_cell.angle_beta   90.00
_cell.angle_gamma   90.00
#
_symmetry.space_group_name_H-M   'P 1'
#
loop_
_entity.id
_entity.type
_entity.pdbx_description
1 polymer ?
#
loop_
_entity_poly.entity_id
_entity_poly.type
_entity_poly.pdbx_seq_one_letter_code
_entity_poly.pdbx_strand_id
1 'polypeptide(L)'
;MLKTRIITALILAPIAIGGIFFLPPLGFALFTGGIITLGAWEWANMSGIVAPAARVAYALVVAAVLYGLLNVPAVAVLWLALFWWILCFLLVRSYPGGSERWGSVAARAIMGLLVLVPAWVGLNHIRTGGFEFGDSTNNLLVILYVFCVVWVADIGAYFAGRAFGKAKLAPRVSPGKSWAGVWGGLVAVAVFAIIIGMLASATVGQSLLLVIASLVTGLVSVLGDLLESMLKRFRGIKDSSQLLPGHGGIMDRIDSLTAAIPVFALIITLMGWLTTGQW
;
A
#
# COMPACT_ATOMS: atom_id res chain seq x y z
N MET A 1 5.28 26.38 -4.58
CA MET A 1 4.64 25.12 -4.12
C MET A 1 4.07 24.24 -5.24
N LEU A 2 3.22 24.73 -6.17
CA LEU A 2 2.68 23.87 -7.25
C LEU A 2 3.75 23.38 -8.22
N LYS A 3 4.67 24.24 -8.66
CA LYS A 3 5.79 23.88 -9.56
C LYS A 3 6.65 22.75 -9.00
N THR A 4 7.02 22.83 -7.73
CA THR A 4 7.82 21.78 -7.06
C THR A 4 7.10 20.43 -7.06
N ARG A 5 5.79 20.41 -6.80
CA ARG A 5 4.98 19.18 -6.84
C ARG A 5 4.95 18.58 -8.24
N ILE A 6 4.73 19.40 -9.28
CA ILE A 6 4.70 18.94 -10.67
C ILE A 6 6.05 18.34 -11.04
N ILE A 7 7.16 19.01 -10.73
CA ILE A 7 8.51 18.53 -11.06
C ILE A 7 8.79 17.19 -10.37
N THR A 8 8.50 17.09 -9.06
CA THR A 8 8.71 15.84 -8.31
C THR A 8 7.88 14.69 -8.88
N ALA A 9 6.61 14.93 -9.23
CA ALA A 9 5.75 13.92 -9.86
C ALA A 9 6.27 13.49 -11.23
N LEU A 10 6.72 14.44 -12.07
CA LEU A 10 7.30 14.16 -13.40
C LEU A 10 8.61 13.38 -13.33
N ILE A 11 9.34 13.41 -12.21
CA ILE A 11 10.54 12.62 -11.99
C ILE A 11 10.17 11.24 -11.41
N LEU A 12 9.31 11.19 -10.40
CA LEU A 12 9.00 9.95 -9.70
C LEU A 12 8.17 8.98 -10.55
N ALA A 13 7.21 9.47 -11.35
CA ALA A 13 6.37 8.60 -12.16
C ALA A 13 7.17 7.83 -13.23
N PRO A 14 8.07 8.44 -14.03
CA PRO A 14 8.95 7.69 -14.93
C PRO A 14 9.87 6.70 -14.21
N ILE A 15 10.39 7.06 -13.03
CA ILE A 15 11.25 6.15 -12.24
C ILE A 15 10.44 4.92 -11.78
N ALA A 16 9.21 5.13 -11.28
CA ALA A 16 8.35 4.03 -10.86
C ALA A 16 7.95 3.14 -12.04
N ILE A 17 7.50 3.74 -13.16
CA ILE A 17 7.13 3.01 -14.39
C ILE A 17 8.35 2.28 -14.94
N GLY A 18 9.50 2.96 -15.01
CA GLY A 18 10.76 2.37 -15.47
C GLY A 18 11.17 1.19 -14.59
N GLY A 19 11.07 1.32 -13.27
CA GLY A 19 11.35 0.24 -12.33
C GLY A 19 10.41 -0.97 -12.51
N ILE A 20 9.13 -0.74 -12.81
CA ILE A 20 8.17 -1.83 -13.03
C ILE A 20 8.46 -2.56 -14.35
N PHE A 21 8.64 -1.83 -15.43
CA PHE A 21 8.62 -2.43 -16.78
C PHE A 21 9.99 -2.87 -17.31
N PHE A 22 11.09 -2.27 -16.87
CA PHE A 22 12.41 -2.49 -17.47
C PHE A 22 13.38 -3.25 -16.58
N LEU A 23 13.14 -3.36 -15.27
CA LEU A 23 14.04 -4.10 -14.39
C LEU A 23 13.76 -5.62 -14.45
N PRO A 24 14.82 -6.46 -14.50
CA PRO A 24 14.66 -7.90 -14.31
C PRO A 24 14.18 -8.19 -12.86
N PRO A 25 13.66 -9.40 -12.56
CA PRO A 25 13.07 -9.70 -11.23
C PRO A 25 13.97 -9.32 -10.05
N LEU A 26 15.24 -9.68 -10.05
CA LEU A 26 16.18 -9.31 -9.01
C LEU A 26 16.39 -7.79 -8.92
N GLY A 27 16.54 -7.11 -10.05
CA GLY A 27 16.65 -5.65 -10.12
C GLY A 27 15.42 -4.96 -9.56
N PHE A 28 14.24 -5.49 -9.86
CA PHE A 28 12.97 -5.00 -9.31
C PHE A 28 12.89 -5.22 -7.79
N ALA A 29 13.30 -6.39 -7.29
CA ALA A 29 13.32 -6.67 -5.86
C ALA A 29 14.27 -5.73 -5.10
N LEU A 30 15.46 -5.47 -5.65
CA LEU A 30 16.42 -4.52 -5.06
C LEU A 30 15.91 -3.08 -5.10
N PHE A 31 15.33 -2.65 -6.22
CA PHE A 31 14.76 -1.32 -6.37
C PHE A 31 13.61 -1.07 -5.38
N THR A 32 12.65 -1.98 -5.32
CA THR A 32 11.51 -1.89 -4.39
C THR A 32 11.95 -2.07 -2.95
N GLY A 33 12.93 -2.93 -2.67
CA GLY A 33 13.58 -3.09 -1.37
C GLY A 33 14.25 -1.80 -0.89
N GLY A 34 14.90 -1.05 -1.79
CA GLY A 34 15.45 0.27 -1.50
C GLY A 34 14.37 1.27 -1.10
N ILE A 35 13.24 1.31 -1.83
CA ILE A 35 12.09 2.17 -1.49
C ILE A 35 11.54 1.82 -0.11
N ILE A 36 11.34 0.54 0.18
CA ILE A 36 10.86 0.06 1.49
C ILE A 36 11.85 0.38 2.60
N THR A 37 13.15 0.25 2.35
CA THR A 37 14.20 0.59 3.33
C THR A 37 14.20 2.09 3.65
N LEU A 38 14.03 2.95 2.66
CA LEU A 38 13.84 4.39 2.87
C LEU A 38 12.54 4.68 3.63
N GLY A 39 11.44 4.01 3.28
CA GLY A 39 10.19 4.07 4.04
C GLY A 39 10.36 3.62 5.49
N ALA A 40 11.19 2.60 5.75
CA ALA A 40 11.50 2.15 7.10
C ALA A 40 12.27 3.21 7.91
N TRP A 41 13.18 3.93 7.28
CA TRP A 41 13.86 5.06 7.92
C TRP A 41 12.89 6.18 8.33
N GLU A 42 11.87 6.45 7.52
CA GLU A 42 10.79 7.39 7.85
C GLU A 42 9.86 6.82 8.93
N TRP A 43 9.51 5.54 8.84
CA TRP A 43 8.71 4.85 9.84
C TRP A 43 9.36 4.88 11.23
N ALA A 44 10.68 4.73 11.29
CA ALA A 44 11.43 4.87 12.53
C ALA A 44 11.17 6.23 13.20
N ASN A 45 11.14 7.32 12.43
CA ASN A 45 10.79 8.65 12.92
C ASN A 45 9.35 8.70 13.46
N MET A 46 8.38 8.15 12.74
CA MET A 46 6.99 8.05 13.18
C MET A 46 6.84 7.18 14.42
N SER A 47 7.70 6.17 14.58
CA SER A 47 7.78 5.33 15.78
C SER A 47 8.37 6.05 17.00
N GLY A 48 8.99 7.22 16.81
CA GLY A 48 9.65 7.98 17.89
C GLY A 48 11.15 7.68 18.06
N ILE A 49 11.74 6.94 17.13
CA ILE A 49 13.19 6.76 17.03
C ILE A 49 13.76 8.02 16.38
N VAL A 50 14.29 8.95 17.18
CA VAL A 50 14.72 10.26 16.67
C VAL A 50 16.21 10.32 16.32
N ALA A 51 17.05 9.51 16.98
CA ALA A 51 18.49 9.49 16.73
C ALA A 51 18.79 9.01 15.29
N PRO A 52 19.55 9.78 14.47
CA PRO A 52 19.81 9.42 13.07
C PRO A 52 20.41 8.03 12.90
N ALA A 53 21.38 7.66 13.72
CA ALA A 53 22.01 6.34 13.69
C ALA A 53 21.01 5.21 14.00
N ALA A 54 20.11 5.40 14.96
CA ALA A 54 19.09 4.41 15.31
C ALA A 54 18.04 4.26 14.20
N ARG A 55 17.70 5.34 13.47
CA ARG A 55 16.83 5.27 12.29
C ARG A 55 17.46 4.47 11.15
N VAL A 56 18.76 4.70 10.91
CA VAL A 56 19.53 3.92 9.93
C VAL A 56 19.60 2.45 10.37
N ALA A 57 19.90 2.17 11.65
CA ALA A 57 19.92 0.82 12.16
C ALA A 57 18.58 0.09 11.97
N TYR A 58 17.45 0.75 12.25
CA TYR A 58 16.12 0.19 12.00
C TYR A 58 15.88 -0.10 10.50
N ALA A 59 16.24 0.81 9.61
CA ALA A 59 16.15 0.61 8.18
C ALA A 59 16.99 -0.58 7.69
N LEU A 60 18.20 -0.75 8.23
CA LEU A 60 19.06 -1.90 7.94
C LEU A 60 18.47 -3.21 8.48
N VAL A 61 17.83 -3.19 9.66
CA VAL A 61 17.09 -4.37 10.18
C VAL A 61 15.97 -4.74 9.22
N VAL A 62 15.18 -3.78 8.73
CA VAL A 62 14.15 -4.05 7.72
C VAL A 62 14.76 -4.64 6.45
N ALA A 63 15.85 -4.06 5.92
CA ALA A 63 16.54 -4.58 4.74
C ALA A 63 17.04 -6.02 4.95
N ALA A 64 17.59 -6.33 6.13
CA ALA A 64 18.02 -7.69 6.48
C ALA A 64 16.85 -8.68 6.55
N VAL A 65 15.69 -8.24 7.08
CA VAL A 65 14.47 -9.06 7.08
C VAL A 65 13.99 -9.32 5.66
N LEU A 66 13.98 -8.31 4.76
CA LEU A 66 13.63 -8.51 3.34
C LEU A 66 14.54 -9.56 2.69
N TYR A 67 15.86 -9.45 2.93
CA TYR A 67 16.81 -10.42 2.40
C TYR A 67 16.58 -11.84 2.94
N GLY A 68 16.31 -11.98 4.25
CA GLY A 68 16.01 -13.27 4.88
C GLY A 68 14.73 -13.93 4.36
N LEU A 69 13.80 -13.12 3.84
CA LEU A 69 12.52 -13.62 3.32
C LEU A 69 12.56 -14.06 1.85
N LEU A 70 13.67 -13.87 1.14
CA LEU A 70 13.81 -14.31 -0.25
C LEU A 70 13.50 -15.80 -0.47
N ASN A 71 13.73 -16.64 0.54
CA ASN A 71 13.47 -18.08 0.47
C ASN A 71 12.23 -18.53 1.26
N VAL A 72 11.43 -17.60 1.76
CA VAL A 72 10.23 -17.91 2.54
C VAL A 72 9.00 -17.87 1.62
N PRO A 73 8.08 -18.86 1.70
CA PRO A 73 6.86 -18.84 0.91
C PRO A 73 6.06 -17.55 1.11
N ALA A 74 5.85 -16.79 0.04
CA ALA A 74 5.18 -15.50 0.08
C ALA A 74 3.79 -15.59 0.72
N VAL A 75 3.05 -16.65 0.44
CA VAL A 75 1.68 -16.86 0.93
C VAL A 75 1.58 -16.82 2.45
N ALA A 76 2.57 -17.36 3.18
CA ALA A 76 2.59 -17.28 4.65
C ALA A 76 2.67 -15.83 5.15
N VAL A 77 3.52 -15.00 4.51
CA VAL A 77 3.66 -13.58 4.83
C VAL A 77 2.40 -12.80 4.45
N LEU A 78 1.74 -13.15 3.35
CA LEU A 78 0.49 -12.52 2.92
C LEU A 78 -0.68 -12.82 3.87
N TRP A 79 -0.77 -14.03 4.42
CA TRP A 79 -1.74 -14.34 5.48
C TRP A 79 -1.47 -13.53 6.75
N LEU A 80 -0.20 -13.41 7.16
CA LEU A 80 0.17 -12.55 8.28
C LEU A 80 -0.27 -11.10 8.03
N ALA A 81 -0.09 -10.60 6.80
CA ALA A 81 -0.54 -9.26 6.42
C ALA A 81 -2.07 -9.09 6.55
N LEU A 82 -2.85 -10.07 6.10
CA LEU A 82 -4.31 -10.00 6.21
C LEU A 82 -4.74 -9.89 7.69
N PHE A 83 -4.21 -10.75 8.57
CA PHE A 83 -4.50 -10.67 10.01
C PHE A 83 -4.05 -9.33 10.61
N TRP A 84 -2.89 -8.83 10.20
CA TRP A 84 -2.38 -7.54 10.62
C TRP A 84 -3.32 -6.39 10.21
N TRP A 85 -3.81 -6.36 8.98
CA TRP A 85 -4.70 -5.30 8.50
C TRP A 85 -6.08 -5.35 9.16
N ILE A 86 -6.59 -6.53 9.52
CA ILE A 86 -7.80 -6.68 10.36
C ILE A 86 -7.56 -6.05 11.74
N LEU A 87 -6.40 -6.29 12.35
CA LEU A 87 -6.03 -5.66 13.63
C LEU A 87 -5.89 -4.14 13.47
N CYS A 88 -5.26 -3.66 12.39
CA CYS A 88 -5.13 -2.23 12.11
C CYS A 88 -6.48 -1.51 12.05
N PHE A 89 -7.50 -2.15 11.47
CA PHE A 89 -8.86 -1.61 11.47
C PHE A 89 -9.38 -1.35 12.89
N LEU A 90 -9.16 -2.28 13.81
CA LEU A 90 -9.54 -2.13 15.22
C LEU A 90 -8.72 -1.04 15.92
N LEU A 91 -7.42 -0.94 15.64
CA LEU A 91 -6.55 0.10 16.20
C LEU A 91 -6.99 1.50 15.75
N VAL A 92 -7.21 1.70 14.46
CA VAL A 92 -7.66 2.99 13.89
C VAL A 92 -9.03 3.38 14.44
N ARG A 93 -9.97 2.42 14.54
CA ARG A 93 -11.32 2.67 15.08
C ARG A 93 -11.30 3.09 16.55
N SER A 94 -10.39 2.51 17.36
CA SER A 94 -10.30 2.79 18.79
C SER A 94 -9.52 4.06 19.12
N TYR A 95 -8.82 4.66 18.17
CA TYR A 95 -7.98 5.83 18.41
C TYR A 95 -8.82 7.07 18.82
N PRO A 96 -8.36 7.86 19.83
CA PRO A 96 -7.11 7.75 20.59
C PRO A 96 -7.20 6.84 21.83
N GLY A 97 -8.37 6.34 22.19
CA GLY A 97 -8.60 5.64 23.46
C GLY A 97 -7.82 4.34 23.65
N GLY A 98 -7.35 3.70 22.57
CA GLY A 98 -6.55 2.47 22.63
C GLY A 98 -5.05 2.66 22.49
N SER A 99 -4.57 3.91 22.43
CA SER A 99 -3.16 4.22 22.14
C SER A 99 -2.17 3.73 23.20
N GLU A 100 -2.58 3.53 24.42
CA GLU A 100 -1.73 3.01 25.50
C GLU A 100 -1.18 1.62 25.19
N ARG A 101 -1.93 0.79 24.45
CA ARG A 101 -1.56 -0.59 24.14
C ARG A 101 -0.45 -0.68 23.07
N TRP A 102 -0.38 0.29 22.17
CA TRP A 102 0.57 0.30 21.04
C TRP A 102 1.47 1.54 21.02
N GLY A 103 1.31 2.47 21.95
CA GLY A 103 2.01 3.75 22.00
C GLY A 103 3.51 3.65 22.32
N SER A 104 4.04 2.47 22.70
CA SER A 104 5.48 2.31 22.90
C SER A 104 6.26 2.40 21.59
N VAL A 105 7.52 2.85 21.65
CA VAL A 105 8.41 2.92 20.48
C VAL A 105 8.59 1.56 19.84
N ALA A 106 8.77 0.51 20.66
CA ALA A 106 8.93 -0.87 20.20
C ALA A 106 7.69 -1.39 19.45
N ALA A 107 6.49 -1.17 19.99
CA ALA A 107 5.25 -1.59 19.34
C ALA A 107 5.10 -0.92 17.96
N ARG A 108 5.34 0.38 17.86
CA ARG A 108 5.27 1.12 16.59
C ARG A 108 6.36 0.69 15.61
N ALA A 109 7.56 0.35 16.08
CA ALA A 109 8.59 -0.22 15.23
C ALA A 109 8.19 -1.60 14.69
N ILE A 110 7.57 -2.48 15.50
CA ILE A 110 7.02 -3.76 15.05
C ILE A 110 5.90 -3.55 14.03
N MET A 111 5.00 -2.58 14.25
CA MET A 111 3.98 -2.22 13.25
C MET A 111 4.61 -1.90 11.88
N GLY A 112 5.77 -1.21 11.86
CA GLY A 112 6.48 -0.90 10.62
C GLY A 112 6.94 -2.14 9.87
N LEU A 113 7.47 -3.14 10.57
CA LEU A 113 7.81 -4.43 9.97
C LEU A 113 6.58 -5.12 9.37
N LEU A 114 5.46 -5.13 10.11
CA LEU A 114 4.21 -5.77 9.69
C LEU A 114 3.50 -5.03 8.54
N VAL A 115 3.83 -3.78 8.28
CA VAL A 115 3.32 -2.96 7.17
C VAL A 115 4.24 -3.08 5.96
N LEU A 116 5.54 -2.84 6.13
CA LEU A 116 6.50 -2.66 5.04
C LEU A 116 6.93 -3.98 4.42
N VAL A 117 7.20 -4.98 5.26
CA VAL A 117 7.70 -6.28 4.78
C VAL A 117 6.69 -7.01 3.91
N PRO A 118 5.41 -7.18 4.32
CA PRO A 118 4.43 -7.85 3.47
C PRO A 118 4.11 -7.09 2.17
N ALA A 119 4.21 -5.76 2.18
CA ALA A 119 4.03 -4.96 0.96
C ALA A 119 5.10 -5.30 -0.08
N TRP A 120 6.36 -5.40 0.34
CA TRP A 120 7.45 -5.81 -0.55
C TRP A 120 7.31 -7.26 -1.01
N VAL A 121 6.98 -8.18 -0.10
CA VAL A 121 6.77 -9.59 -0.44
C VAL A 121 5.62 -9.75 -1.43
N GLY A 122 4.48 -9.10 -1.21
CA GLY A 122 3.33 -9.15 -2.11
C GLY A 122 3.64 -8.60 -3.50
N LEU A 123 4.37 -7.49 -3.58
CA LEU A 123 4.75 -6.87 -4.84
C LEU A 123 5.68 -7.79 -5.66
N ASN A 124 6.66 -8.39 -5.00
CA ASN A 124 7.59 -9.32 -5.65
C ASN A 124 6.93 -10.67 -5.97
N HIS A 125 5.99 -11.14 -5.16
CA HIS A 125 5.18 -12.32 -5.46
C HIS A 125 4.36 -12.13 -6.75
N ILE A 126 3.73 -10.96 -6.94
CA ILE A 126 3.07 -10.61 -8.21
C ILE A 126 4.10 -10.59 -9.34
N ARG A 127 5.29 -10.05 -9.12
CA ARG A 127 6.33 -9.88 -10.14
C ARG A 127 6.88 -11.20 -10.69
N THR A 128 7.01 -12.21 -9.84
CA THR A 128 7.69 -13.49 -10.15
C THR A 128 6.76 -14.68 -10.32
N GLY A 129 5.52 -14.60 -9.87
CA GLY A 129 4.52 -15.67 -9.99
C GLY A 129 4.04 -15.85 -11.44
N GLY A 130 3.46 -16.98 -11.75
CA GLY A 130 2.72 -17.19 -12.99
C GLY A 130 1.34 -16.55 -12.88
N PHE A 131 0.98 -15.64 -13.78
CA PHE A 131 -0.31 -14.97 -13.77
C PHE A 131 -1.17 -15.35 -14.98
N GLU A 132 -2.45 -15.68 -14.72
CA GLU A 132 -3.43 -15.97 -15.76
C GLU A 132 -4.80 -15.37 -15.37
N PHE A 133 -5.32 -14.49 -16.23
CA PHE A 133 -6.64 -13.90 -16.08
C PHE A 133 -7.20 -13.50 -17.46
N GLY A 134 -8.31 -14.11 -17.89
CA GLY A 134 -8.79 -13.95 -19.26
C GLY A 134 -7.70 -14.29 -20.26
N ASP A 135 -7.43 -13.39 -21.21
CA ASP A 135 -6.37 -13.54 -22.19
C ASP A 135 -5.02 -12.95 -21.71
N SER A 136 -4.94 -12.45 -20.46
CA SER A 136 -3.76 -11.77 -19.93
C SER A 136 -2.89 -12.72 -19.10
N THR A 137 -1.60 -12.76 -19.40
CA THR A 137 -0.56 -13.48 -18.65
C THR A 137 0.56 -12.56 -18.17
N ASN A 138 0.34 -11.24 -18.19
CA ASN A 138 1.40 -10.25 -17.95
C ASN A 138 1.39 -9.72 -16.52
N ASN A 139 2.31 -10.20 -15.71
CA ASN A 139 2.52 -9.78 -14.32
C ASN A 139 2.76 -8.27 -14.13
N LEU A 140 3.41 -7.61 -15.11
CA LEU A 140 3.67 -6.18 -15.03
C LEU A 140 2.38 -5.36 -15.08
N LEU A 141 1.41 -5.83 -15.89
CA LEU A 141 0.08 -5.21 -15.94
C LEU A 141 -0.68 -5.41 -14.62
N VAL A 142 -0.44 -6.53 -13.91
CA VAL A 142 -1.06 -6.76 -12.59
C VAL A 142 -0.51 -5.79 -11.54
N ILE A 143 0.80 -5.52 -11.56
CA ILE A 143 1.41 -4.51 -10.69
C ILE A 143 0.82 -3.13 -11.00
N LEU A 144 0.76 -2.76 -12.27
CA LEU A 144 0.15 -1.50 -12.68
C LEU A 144 -1.34 -1.45 -12.28
N TYR A 145 -2.06 -2.56 -12.42
CA TYR A 145 -3.47 -2.66 -12.07
C TYR A 145 -3.71 -2.34 -10.59
N VAL A 146 -2.97 -2.95 -9.67
CA VAL A 146 -3.17 -2.68 -8.23
C VAL A 146 -2.85 -1.23 -7.87
N PHE A 147 -1.86 -0.61 -8.53
CA PHE A 147 -1.57 0.81 -8.37
C PHE A 147 -2.73 1.67 -8.88
N CYS A 148 -3.25 1.34 -10.06
CA CYS A 148 -4.41 2.04 -10.63
C CYS A 148 -5.66 1.89 -9.75
N VAL A 149 -5.91 0.73 -9.13
CA VAL A 149 -7.01 0.54 -8.17
C VAL A 149 -6.93 1.56 -7.04
N VAL A 150 -5.73 1.74 -6.45
CA VAL A 150 -5.51 2.71 -5.36
C VAL A 150 -5.71 4.14 -5.87
N TRP A 151 -5.12 4.50 -7.02
CA TRP A 151 -5.26 5.85 -7.58
C TRP A 151 -6.71 6.19 -7.97
N VAL A 152 -7.42 5.25 -8.56
CA VAL A 152 -8.84 5.40 -8.92
C VAL A 152 -9.70 5.54 -7.67
N ALA A 153 -9.41 4.77 -6.61
CA ALA A 153 -10.07 4.92 -5.32
C ALA A 153 -9.88 6.33 -4.75
N ASP A 154 -8.64 6.84 -4.75
CA ASP A 154 -8.32 8.17 -4.24
C ASP A 154 -8.97 9.29 -5.05
N ILE A 155 -8.95 9.18 -6.39
CA ILE A 155 -9.60 10.15 -7.30
C ILE A 155 -11.12 10.16 -7.07
N GLY A 156 -11.76 8.98 -7.05
CA GLY A 156 -13.18 8.85 -6.78
C GLY A 156 -13.57 9.38 -5.40
N ALA A 157 -12.74 9.07 -4.39
CA ALA A 157 -12.93 9.56 -3.03
C ALA A 157 -12.80 11.07 -2.92
N TYR A 158 -11.86 11.67 -3.64
CA TYR A 158 -11.68 13.13 -3.67
C TYR A 158 -12.92 13.84 -4.24
N PHE A 159 -13.42 13.44 -5.41
CA PHE A 159 -14.55 14.08 -6.04
C PHE A 159 -15.85 13.88 -5.25
N ALA A 160 -16.15 12.66 -4.84
CA ALA A 160 -17.35 12.36 -4.06
C ALA A 160 -17.29 12.98 -2.64
N GLY A 161 -16.12 12.92 -2.00
CA GLY A 161 -15.90 13.54 -0.70
C GLY A 161 -16.04 15.05 -0.73
N ARG A 162 -15.59 15.72 -1.81
CA ARG A 162 -15.77 17.16 -2.01
C ARG A 162 -17.21 17.55 -2.27
N ALA A 163 -17.95 16.75 -3.05
CA ALA A 163 -19.32 17.05 -3.42
C ALA A 163 -20.33 16.70 -2.30
N PHE A 164 -20.15 15.58 -1.62
CA PHE A 164 -21.15 14.99 -0.71
C PHE A 164 -20.63 14.72 0.70
N GLY A 165 -19.39 15.04 1.02
CA GLY A 165 -18.64 14.63 2.22
C GLY A 165 -19.08 15.28 3.53
N LYS A 166 -20.33 15.12 3.96
CA LYS A 166 -20.85 15.62 5.24
C LYS A 166 -20.37 14.77 6.43
N ALA A 167 -20.60 13.46 6.40
CA ALA A 167 -20.22 12.53 7.46
C ALA A 167 -18.73 12.18 7.37
N LYS A 168 -17.95 12.46 8.42
CA LYS A 168 -16.52 12.19 8.47
C LYS A 168 -16.23 10.71 8.77
N LEU A 169 -15.20 10.15 8.13
CA LEU A 169 -14.79 8.75 8.31
C LEU A 169 -14.05 8.54 9.64
N ALA A 170 -13.00 9.32 9.87
CA ALA A 170 -12.14 9.21 11.04
C ALA A 170 -11.67 10.62 11.48
N PRO A 171 -12.53 11.43 12.17
CA PRO A 171 -12.26 12.84 12.45
C PRO A 171 -10.97 13.10 13.23
N ARG A 172 -10.62 12.19 14.16
CA ARG A 172 -9.44 12.30 15.01
C ARG A 172 -8.14 11.87 14.35
N VAL A 173 -8.22 11.12 13.26
CA VAL A 173 -7.08 10.61 12.47
C VAL A 173 -6.85 11.45 11.23
N SER A 174 -7.89 11.54 10.39
CA SER A 174 -7.86 12.28 9.13
C SER A 174 -9.19 13.04 8.93
N PRO A 175 -9.28 14.32 9.35
CA PRO A 175 -10.52 15.09 9.30
C PRO A 175 -10.98 15.40 7.86
N GLY A 176 -10.12 15.23 6.87
CA GLY A 176 -10.45 15.39 5.45
C GLY A 176 -11.30 14.25 4.89
N LYS A 177 -11.12 13.03 5.39
CA LYS A 177 -11.80 11.84 4.86
C LYS A 177 -13.28 11.77 5.28
N SER A 178 -14.14 11.35 4.36
CA SER A 178 -15.59 11.21 4.56
C SER A 178 -16.12 9.87 4.06
N TRP A 179 -17.25 9.43 4.59
CA TRP A 179 -17.95 8.23 4.09
C TRP A 179 -18.38 8.34 2.65
N ALA A 180 -18.84 9.53 2.22
CA ALA A 180 -19.16 9.76 0.81
C ALA A 180 -17.94 9.58 -0.09
N GLY A 181 -16.74 9.98 0.39
CA GLY A 181 -15.49 9.70 -0.31
C GLY A 181 -15.24 8.19 -0.45
N VAL A 182 -15.38 7.41 0.62
CA VAL A 182 -15.19 5.95 0.56
C VAL A 182 -16.12 5.33 -0.49
N TRP A 183 -17.42 5.64 -0.44
CA TRP A 183 -18.38 5.10 -1.40
C TRP A 183 -18.11 5.53 -2.84
N GLY A 184 -17.73 6.80 -3.07
CA GLY A 184 -17.35 7.30 -4.40
C GLY A 184 -16.09 6.62 -4.93
N GLY A 185 -15.10 6.39 -4.08
CA GLY A 185 -13.90 5.62 -4.43
C GLY A 185 -14.24 4.18 -4.83
N LEU A 186 -15.08 3.49 -4.04
CA LEU A 186 -15.50 2.12 -4.34
C LEU A 186 -16.28 2.01 -5.64
N VAL A 187 -17.21 2.95 -5.92
CA VAL A 187 -17.92 3.00 -7.20
C VAL A 187 -16.94 3.18 -8.36
N ALA A 188 -15.99 4.10 -8.25
CA ALA A 188 -14.98 4.30 -9.29
C ALA A 188 -14.11 3.04 -9.52
N VAL A 189 -13.70 2.37 -8.44
CA VAL A 189 -12.96 1.10 -8.50
C VAL A 189 -13.79 -0.01 -9.15
N ALA A 190 -15.09 -0.14 -8.82
CA ALA A 190 -15.94 -1.13 -9.45
C ALA A 190 -16.06 -0.92 -10.95
N VAL A 191 -16.29 0.32 -11.40
CA VAL A 191 -16.35 0.68 -12.82
C VAL A 191 -15.01 0.36 -13.50
N PHE A 192 -13.90 0.74 -12.89
CA PHE A 192 -12.56 0.45 -13.42
C PHE A 192 -12.34 -1.06 -13.56
N ALA A 193 -12.66 -1.86 -12.53
CA ALA A 193 -12.50 -3.31 -12.58
C ALA A 193 -13.37 -3.98 -13.67
N ILE A 194 -14.60 -3.50 -13.87
CA ILE A 194 -15.47 -3.98 -14.96
C ILE A 194 -14.83 -3.70 -16.32
N ILE A 195 -14.34 -2.49 -16.54
CA ILE A 195 -13.68 -2.10 -17.80
C ILE A 195 -12.47 -2.99 -18.06
N ILE A 196 -11.63 -3.23 -17.05
CA ILE A 196 -10.44 -4.09 -17.19
C ILE A 196 -10.84 -5.55 -17.45
N GLY A 197 -11.88 -6.06 -16.79
CA GLY A 197 -12.41 -7.40 -17.05
C GLY A 197 -12.85 -7.58 -18.51
N MET A 198 -13.55 -6.57 -19.07
CA MET A 198 -13.94 -6.56 -20.49
C MET A 198 -12.73 -6.53 -21.44
N LEU A 199 -11.72 -5.68 -21.14
CA LEU A 199 -10.52 -5.55 -21.96
C LEU A 199 -9.64 -6.81 -21.93
N ALA A 200 -9.69 -7.58 -20.83
CA ALA A 200 -8.98 -8.83 -20.67
C ALA A 200 -9.77 -10.05 -21.19
N SER A 201 -10.89 -9.85 -21.88
CA SER A 201 -11.76 -10.94 -22.38
C SER A 201 -12.18 -11.92 -21.28
N ALA A 202 -12.30 -11.44 -20.03
CA ALA A 202 -12.61 -12.26 -18.88
C ALA A 202 -14.08 -12.73 -18.91
N THR A 203 -14.31 -13.94 -18.44
CA THR A 203 -15.68 -14.44 -18.24
C THR A 203 -16.45 -13.58 -17.22
N VAL A 204 -17.78 -13.66 -17.23
CA VAL A 204 -18.63 -12.93 -16.26
C VAL A 204 -18.23 -13.28 -14.81
N GLY A 205 -17.95 -14.56 -14.54
CA GLY A 205 -17.52 -15.00 -13.21
C GLY A 205 -16.16 -14.41 -12.81
N GLN A 206 -15.18 -14.42 -13.70
CA GLN A 206 -13.89 -13.79 -13.47
C GLN A 206 -14.00 -12.28 -13.25
N SER A 207 -14.82 -11.60 -14.07
CA SER A 207 -15.05 -10.15 -13.93
C SER A 207 -15.69 -9.81 -12.58
N LEU A 208 -16.65 -10.60 -12.11
CA LEU A 208 -17.27 -10.41 -10.80
C LEU A 208 -16.24 -10.59 -9.66
N LEU A 209 -15.43 -11.63 -9.73
CA LEU A 209 -14.37 -11.87 -8.75
C LEU A 209 -13.32 -10.75 -8.79
N LEU A 210 -12.97 -10.22 -9.96
CA LEU A 210 -12.06 -9.07 -10.10
C LEU A 210 -12.65 -7.82 -9.42
N VAL A 211 -13.94 -7.55 -9.60
CA VAL A 211 -14.63 -6.44 -8.92
C VAL A 211 -14.56 -6.62 -7.42
N ILE A 212 -14.85 -7.81 -6.89
CA ILE A 212 -14.78 -8.09 -5.45
C ILE A 212 -13.35 -7.89 -4.93
N ALA A 213 -12.34 -8.45 -5.60
CA ALA A 213 -10.94 -8.29 -5.24
C ALA A 213 -10.54 -6.81 -5.19
N SER A 214 -10.97 -6.04 -6.20
CA SER A 214 -10.65 -4.62 -6.31
C SER A 214 -11.36 -3.78 -5.25
N LEU A 215 -12.60 -4.08 -4.93
CA LEU A 215 -13.34 -3.39 -3.85
C LEU A 215 -12.69 -3.63 -2.48
N VAL A 216 -12.30 -4.88 -2.18
CA VAL A 216 -11.57 -5.21 -0.94
C VAL A 216 -10.23 -4.46 -0.92
N THR A 217 -9.49 -4.47 -2.02
CA THR A 217 -8.20 -3.76 -2.15
C THR A 217 -8.36 -2.26 -1.94
N GLY A 218 -9.39 -1.65 -2.54
CA GLY A 218 -9.70 -0.23 -2.36
C GLY A 218 -10.08 0.12 -0.91
N LEU A 219 -10.84 -0.72 -0.23
CA LEU A 219 -11.15 -0.53 1.20
C LEU A 219 -9.91 -0.61 2.06
N VAL A 220 -9.05 -1.59 1.82
CA VAL A 220 -7.84 -1.79 2.60
C VAL A 220 -6.80 -0.68 2.30
N SER A 221 -6.77 -0.12 1.09
CA SER A 221 -5.94 1.04 0.77
C SER A 221 -6.29 2.26 1.63
N VAL A 222 -7.57 2.51 1.84
CA VAL A 222 -8.03 3.58 2.76
C VAL A 222 -7.53 3.34 4.19
N LEU A 223 -7.50 2.08 4.62
CA LEU A 223 -7.00 1.72 5.96
C LEU A 223 -5.49 1.95 6.08
N GLY A 224 -4.71 1.72 5.02
CA GLY A 224 -3.27 2.00 4.97
C GLY A 224 -2.95 3.46 5.30
N ASP A 225 -3.57 4.39 4.54
CA ASP A 225 -3.44 5.83 4.79
C ASP A 225 -3.95 6.21 6.21
N LEU A 226 -5.06 5.62 6.67
CA LEU A 226 -5.55 5.91 8.03
C LEU A 226 -4.58 5.44 9.10
N LEU A 227 -3.94 4.28 8.96
CA LEU A 227 -2.95 3.79 9.91
C LEU A 227 -1.74 4.72 9.98
N GLU A 228 -1.19 5.11 8.82
CA GLU A 228 -0.08 6.05 8.76
C GLU A 228 -0.47 7.42 9.36
N SER A 229 -1.63 7.94 8.97
CA SER A 229 -2.18 9.18 9.52
C SER A 229 -2.33 9.10 11.04
N MET A 230 -2.82 7.99 11.59
CA MET A 230 -2.94 7.76 13.04
C MET A 230 -1.59 7.86 13.75
N LEU A 231 -0.56 7.20 13.23
CA LEU A 231 0.79 7.24 13.79
C LEU A 231 1.38 8.66 13.73
N LYS A 232 1.19 9.37 12.63
CA LYS A 232 1.62 10.78 12.48
C LYS A 232 0.92 11.67 13.52
N ARG A 233 -0.40 11.52 13.75
CA ARG A 233 -1.11 12.27 14.80
C ARG A 233 -0.62 11.92 16.19
N PHE A 234 -0.43 10.64 16.48
CA PHE A 234 0.11 10.21 17.77
C PHE A 234 1.52 10.78 18.03
N ARG A 235 2.35 10.87 16.98
CA ARG A 235 3.71 11.43 17.05
C ARG A 235 3.72 12.97 17.06
N GLY A 236 2.61 13.63 16.74
CA GLY A 236 2.52 15.09 16.63
C GLY A 236 3.15 15.67 15.36
N ILE A 237 3.31 14.85 14.31
CA ILE A 237 3.82 15.27 13.01
C ILE A 237 2.73 15.20 11.94
N LYS A 238 2.96 15.84 10.80
CA LYS A 238 2.03 15.83 9.66
C LYS A 238 2.54 14.97 8.52
N ASP A 239 3.80 15.10 8.17
CA ASP A 239 4.45 14.40 7.07
C ASP A 239 5.49 13.43 7.67
N SER A 240 5.73 12.26 7.05
CA SER A 240 6.69 11.25 7.52
C SER A 240 8.13 11.79 7.49
N SER A 241 8.44 12.58 6.45
CA SER A 241 9.70 13.29 6.27
C SER A 241 9.55 14.45 5.26
N GLN A 242 10.69 15.00 4.81
CA GLN A 242 10.77 15.99 3.73
C GLN A 242 11.68 15.52 2.58
N LEU A 243 11.82 14.19 2.42
CA LEU A 243 12.67 13.61 1.36
C LEU A 243 12.21 13.97 -0.05
N LEU A 244 10.89 14.09 -0.25
CA LEU A 244 10.31 14.43 -1.55
C LEU A 244 9.85 15.89 -1.55
N PRO A 245 10.58 16.82 -2.17
CA PRO A 245 10.24 18.24 -2.15
C PRO A 245 8.81 18.50 -2.60
N GLY A 246 8.00 19.11 -1.72
CA GLY A 246 6.59 19.41 -1.96
C GLY A 246 5.62 18.20 -1.84
N HIS A 247 6.12 17.00 -1.60
CA HIS A 247 5.34 15.76 -1.49
C HIS A 247 5.44 15.07 -0.12
N GLY A 248 6.28 15.56 0.80
CA GLY A 248 6.51 14.92 2.09
C GLY A 248 7.54 13.80 2.00
N GLY A 249 7.28 12.68 2.64
CA GLY A 249 8.13 11.50 2.59
C GLY A 249 7.71 10.46 1.54
N ILE A 250 8.50 9.41 1.45
CA ILE A 250 8.19 8.21 0.64
C ILE A 250 6.99 7.49 1.23
N MET A 251 6.92 7.35 2.56
CA MET A 251 5.77 6.73 3.24
C MET A 251 4.47 7.43 2.91
N ASP A 252 4.45 8.78 2.88
CA ASP A 252 3.27 9.57 2.48
C ASP A 252 2.80 9.29 1.04
N ARG A 253 3.55 8.53 0.24
CA ARG A 253 3.22 8.17 -1.16
C ARG A 253 2.89 6.69 -1.33
N ILE A 254 3.31 5.84 -0.42
CA ILE A 254 3.10 4.38 -0.52
C ILE A 254 2.21 3.83 0.59
N ASP A 255 1.75 4.65 1.53
CA ASP A 255 0.92 4.27 2.68
C ASP A 255 -0.27 3.39 2.30
N SER A 256 -1.08 3.83 1.34
CA SER A 256 -2.21 3.07 0.80
C SER A 256 -1.77 1.78 0.09
N LEU A 257 -0.66 1.82 -0.65
CA LEU A 257 -0.11 0.67 -1.37
C LEU A 257 0.42 -0.41 -0.41
N THR A 258 0.96 -0.01 0.75
CA THR A 258 1.47 -0.99 1.73
C THR A 258 0.38 -1.92 2.26
N ALA A 259 -0.86 -1.48 2.25
CA ALA A 259 -2.02 -2.28 2.61
C ALA A 259 -2.64 -3.01 1.41
N ALA A 260 -2.79 -2.30 0.30
CA ALA A 260 -3.44 -2.79 -0.91
C ALA A 260 -2.70 -3.98 -1.54
N ILE A 261 -1.38 -3.86 -1.70
CA ILE A 261 -0.56 -4.85 -2.42
C ILE A 261 -0.62 -6.25 -1.79
N PRO A 262 -0.31 -6.45 -0.49
CA PRO A 262 -0.29 -7.80 0.08
C PRO A 262 -1.67 -8.44 0.11
N VAL A 263 -2.73 -7.65 0.33
CA VAL A 263 -4.10 -8.16 0.35
C VAL A 263 -4.55 -8.54 -1.05
N PHE A 264 -4.29 -7.71 -2.05
CA PHE A 264 -4.58 -8.03 -3.44
C PHE A 264 -3.83 -9.27 -3.91
N ALA A 265 -2.52 -9.36 -3.65
CA ALA A 265 -1.69 -10.51 -3.99
C ALA A 265 -2.23 -11.81 -3.38
N LEU A 266 -2.65 -11.77 -2.10
CA LEU A 266 -3.27 -12.93 -1.45
C LEU A 266 -4.57 -13.33 -2.15
N ILE A 267 -5.46 -12.37 -2.43
CA ILE A 267 -6.76 -12.64 -3.05
C ILE A 267 -6.58 -13.31 -4.41
N ILE A 268 -5.74 -12.76 -5.31
CA ILE A 268 -5.55 -13.34 -6.64
C ILE A 268 -4.83 -14.69 -6.60
N THR A 269 -4.00 -14.93 -5.58
CA THR A 269 -3.41 -16.26 -5.34
C THR A 269 -4.47 -17.26 -4.91
N LEU A 270 -5.36 -16.90 -3.99
CA LEU A 270 -6.46 -17.76 -3.54
C LEU A 270 -7.50 -18.04 -4.65
N MET A 271 -7.66 -17.11 -5.59
CA MET A 271 -8.49 -17.30 -6.78
C MET A 271 -7.83 -18.19 -7.85
N GLY A 272 -6.57 -18.58 -7.65
CA GLY A 272 -5.82 -19.40 -8.61
C GLY A 272 -5.32 -18.62 -9.83
N TRP A 273 -5.39 -17.27 -9.82
CA TRP A 273 -4.91 -16.42 -10.91
C TRP A 273 -3.42 -16.11 -10.83
N LEU A 274 -2.84 -16.28 -9.65
CA LEU A 274 -1.41 -16.12 -9.41
C LEU A 274 -0.86 -17.37 -8.74
N THR A 275 0.08 -18.03 -9.41
CA THR A 275 0.81 -19.17 -8.86
C THR A 275 2.10 -18.71 -8.18
N THR A 276 2.61 -19.52 -7.25
CA THR A 276 3.88 -19.21 -6.57
C THR A 276 5.04 -19.28 -7.56
N GLY A 277 5.71 -18.15 -7.76
CA GLY A 277 6.99 -18.08 -8.48
C GLY A 277 8.16 -18.40 -7.55
N GLN A 278 9.28 -18.80 -8.14
CA GLN A 278 10.58 -18.82 -7.44
C GLN A 278 11.29 -17.49 -7.68
N TRP A 279 11.97 -16.98 -6.63
CA TRP A 279 12.77 -15.75 -6.68
C TRP A 279 13.98 -15.90 -7.61
#